data_576966d522d063bc5f0c5cbdde65c04b
#
_entry.id   576966d522d063bc5f0c5cbdde65c04b
#
_cell.length_a   1.000
_cell.length_b   1.000
_cell.length_c   1.000
_cell.angle_alpha   90.00
_cell.angle_beta   90.00
_cell.angle_gamma   90.00
#
_symmetry.space_group_name_H-M   'P 1'
#
loop_
_entity.id
_entity.type
_entity.pdbx_description
1 polymer ?
#
loop_
_entity_poly.entity_id
_entity_poly.type
_entity_poly.pdbx_seq_one_letter_code
_entity_poly.pdbx_strand_id
1 'polypeptide(L)'
;MKRSQINSIIREMEELIKENGFHLPPFCNWTPKDWENKGHEYDEIRDNMLGWDITDFGLGDFDKIGFGLITLRNGNRNNEKYKKVYAEKLLFLRDDMMAPMHFHWFKSEDIINRGGGTLLIKVYNDDGKGGLADSDVLINSDGRSYCVKAGSLVKLLPGESITIWPHQYHEFHVEPGSGSVLIGEVSQCNDDNIDNRFYEDIGRFPEIEEDEEPYRLLCNEYPVAKG
;
A
#
# COMPACT_ATOMS: atom_id res chain seq x y z
N MET A 1 -0.47 -14.18 -10.42
CA MET A 1 -1.61 -13.36 -10.98
C MET A 1 -1.52 -13.32 -12.50
N LYS A 2 -2.65 -13.12 -13.20
CA LYS A 2 -2.65 -12.83 -14.65
C LYS A 2 -2.51 -11.34 -14.91
N ARG A 3 -1.85 -10.97 -16.02
CA ARG A 3 -1.74 -9.57 -16.44
C ARG A 3 -3.12 -8.93 -16.70
N SER A 4 -4.04 -9.66 -17.30
CA SER A 4 -5.43 -9.23 -17.51
C SER A 4 -6.14 -8.87 -16.21
N GLN A 5 -5.90 -9.63 -15.13
CA GLN A 5 -6.43 -9.36 -13.80
C GLN A 5 -5.81 -8.08 -13.21
N ILE A 6 -4.48 -7.92 -13.31
CA ILE A 6 -3.77 -6.70 -12.87
C ILE A 6 -4.31 -5.47 -13.61
N ASN A 7 -4.47 -5.55 -14.94
CA ASN A 7 -5.03 -4.49 -15.75
C ASN A 7 -6.45 -4.10 -15.31
N SER A 8 -7.30 -5.08 -14.97
CA SER A 8 -8.66 -4.85 -14.48
C SER A 8 -8.65 -4.14 -13.12
N ILE A 9 -7.80 -4.57 -12.20
CA ILE A 9 -7.66 -3.96 -10.87
C ILE A 9 -7.20 -2.51 -10.98
N ILE A 10 -6.21 -2.22 -11.84
CA ILE A 10 -5.74 -0.84 -12.05
C ILE A 10 -6.87 0.06 -12.55
N ARG A 11 -7.71 -0.40 -13.50
CA ARG A 11 -8.86 0.38 -13.99
C ARG A 11 -9.90 0.63 -12.89
N GLU A 12 -10.19 -0.38 -12.08
CA GLU A 12 -11.09 -0.24 -10.93
C GLU A 12 -10.56 0.79 -9.92
N MET A 13 -9.25 0.75 -9.64
CA MET A 13 -8.60 1.75 -8.79
C MET A 13 -8.68 3.16 -9.37
N GLU A 14 -8.42 3.32 -10.68
CA GLU A 14 -8.54 4.62 -11.36
C GLU A 14 -9.96 5.20 -11.24
N GLU A 15 -11.00 4.36 -11.35
CA GLU A 15 -12.39 4.76 -11.16
C GLU A 15 -12.66 5.21 -9.71
N LEU A 16 -12.30 4.41 -8.72
CA LEU A 16 -12.50 4.76 -7.31
C LEU A 16 -11.75 6.03 -6.91
N ILE A 17 -10.51 6.21 -7.38
CA ILE A 17 -9.69 7.40 -7.16
C ILE A 17 -10.40 8.65 -7.73
N LYS A 18 -10.93 8.55 -8.94
CA LYS A 18 -11.66 9.61 -9.61
C LYS A 18 -12.97 9.95 -8.89
N GLU A 19 -13.73 8.95 -8.47
CA GLU A 19 -14.99 9.12 -7.72
C GLU A 19 -14.77 9.86 -6.39
N ASN A 20 -13.61 9.63 -5.76
CA ASN A 20 -13.19 10.33 -4.54
C ASN A 20 -12.51 11.69 -4.81
N GLY A 21 -12.49 12.17 -6.05
CA GLY A 21 -11.98 13.49 -6.41
C GLY A 21 -10.47 13.64 -6.29
N PHE A 22 -9.71 12.53 -6.27
CA PHE A 22 -8.25 12.58 -6.18
C PHE A 22 -7.62 12.61 -7.58
N HIS A 23 -6.59 13.42 -7.76
CA HIS A 23 -5.86 13.54 -9.02
C HIS A 23 -4.46 12.94 -8.90
N LEU A 24 -4.20 11.91 -9.71
CA LEU A 24 -2.90 11.23 -9.75
C LEU A 24 -1.81 12.09 -10.42
N PRO A 25 -0.55 11.97 -10.01
CA PRO A 25 0.58 12.51 -10.75
C PRO A 25 0.61 11.99 -12.20
N PRO A 26 1.10 12.80 -13.17
CA PRO A 26 1.09 12.43 -14.58
C PRO A 26 1.68 11.07 -14.90
N PHE A 27 2.76 10.65 -14.22
CA PHE A 27 3.45 9.39 -14.49
C PHE A 27 2.58 8.15 -14.18
N CYS A 28 1.61 8.25 -13.29
CA CYS A 28 0.67 7.16 -13.01
C CYS A 28 -0.23 6.85 -14.22
N ASN A 29 -0.37 7.79 -15.14
CA ASN A 29 -1.19 7.64 -16.36
C ASN A 29 -0.39 7.21 -17.59
N TRP A 30 0.95 7.05 -17.46
CA TRP A 30 1.77 6.68 -18.60
C TRP A 30 1.53 5.22 -19.01
N THR A 31 1.44 5.03 -20.33
CA THR A 31 1.39 3.72 -20.96
C THR A 31 2.79 3.11 -21.07
N PRO A 32 2.95 1.80 -21.33
CA PRO A 32 4.26 1.22 -21.65
C PRO A 32 5.00 1.96 -22.75
N LYS A 33 4.26 2.44 -23.77
CA LYS A 33 4.82 3.22 -24.87
C LYS A 33 5.35 4.60 -24.44
N ASP A 34 4.69 5.25 -23.49
CA ASP A 34 5.16 6.55 -22.98
C ASP A 34 6.50 6.38 -22.25
N TRP A 35 6.68 5.26 -21.56
CA TRP A 35 7.91 4.93 -20.84
C TRP A 35 9.13 4.75 -21.75
N GLU A 36 8.95 4.33 -23.01
CA GLU A 36 10.04 4.14 -23.97
C GLU A 36 10.87 5.41 -24.22
N ASN A 37 10.28 6.59 -23.98
CA ASN A 37 10.88 7.89 -24.23
C ASN A 37 11.20 8.67 -22.93
N LYS A 38 11.18 8.01 -21.77
CA LYS A 38 11.49 8.64 -20.47
C LYS A 38 12.98 8.47 -20.15
N GLY A 39 13.72 9.56 -20.20
CA GLY A 39 15.15 9.62 -19.93
C GLY A 39 15.49 9.64 -18.44
N HIS A 40 16.71 10.06 -18.14
CA HIS A 40 17.25 10.11 -16.76
C HIS A 40 16.61 11.19 -15.87
N GLU A 41 15.87 12.14 -16.43
CA GLU A 41 15.10 13.12 -15.67
C GLU A 41 13.96 12.48 -14.84
N TYR A 42 13.61 11.20 -15.15
CA TYR A 42 12.61 10.40 -14.43
C TYR A 42 13.21 9.30 -13.54
N ASP A 43 14.50 9.32 -13.29
CA ASP A 43 15.17 8.30 -12.48
C ASP A 43 14.60 8.22 -11.06
N GLU A 44 14.15 9.33 -10.48
CA GLU A 44 13.51 9.30 -9.15
C GLU A 44 12.31 8.34 -9.10
N ILE A 45 11.55 8.22 -10.18
CA ILE A 45 10.40 7.31 -10.24
C ILE A 45 10.88 5.86 -10.21
N ARG A 46 11.93 5.53 -10.97
CA ARG A 46 12.53 4.19 -11.04
C ARG A 46 13.23 3.81 -9.74
N ASP A 47 14.12 4.68 -9.29
CA ASP A 47 15.01 4.42 -8.14
C ASP A 47 14.23 4.31 -6.81
N ASN A 48 13.10 5.02 -6.69
CA ASN A 48 12.28 5.04 -5.48
C ASN A 48 10.98 4.23 -5.63
N MET A 49 10.85 3.43 -6.69
CA MET A 49 9.72 2.52 -6.95
C MET A 49 8.37 3.25 -6.85
N LEU A 50 8.25 4.42 -7.51
CA LEU A 50 6.99 5.15 -7.56
C LEU A 50 6.06 4.50 -8.58
N GLY A 51 4.74 4.62 -8.39
CA GLY A 51 3.71 4.14 -9.31
C GLY A 51 2.95 2.93 -8.81
N TRP A 52 2.39 2.18 -9.75
CA TRP A 52 1.47 1.08 -9.52
C TRP A 52 2.17 -0.15 -8.96
N ASP A 53 1.50 -0.82 -8.02
CA ASP A 53 1.90 -2.12 -7.49
C ASP A 53 0.64 -2.90 -7.10
N ILE A 54 0.49 -4.12 -7.62
CA ILE A 54 -0.66 -4.98 -7.39
C ILE A 54 -0.13 -6.32 -6.89
N THR A 55 -0.62 -6.77 -5.76
CA THR A 55 -0.16 -8.03 -5.16
C THR A 55 -1.31 -8.83 -4.55
N ASP A 56 -1.26 -10.14 -4.72
CA ASP A 56 -2.01 -11.13 -3.96
C ASP A 56 -1.10 -11.86 -2.96
N PHE A 57 0.08 -11.29 -2.68
CA PHE A 57 1.11 -11.86 -1.81
C PHE A 57 1.58 -13.27 -2.22
N GLY A 58 1.37 -13.65 -3.48
CA GLY A 58 1.67 -14.99 -4.00
C GLY A 58 0.66 -16.07 -3.59
N LEU A 59 -0.49 -15.69 -3.01
CA LEU A 59 -1.50 -16.61 -2.51
C LEU A 59 -2.54 -17.03 -3.56
N GLY A 60 -2.61 -16.34 -4.71
CA GLY A 60 -3.46 -16.71 -5.83
C GLY A 60 -4.94 -16.32 -5.70
N ASP A 61 -5.32 -15.55 -4.69
CA ASP A 61 -6.72 -15.14 -4.44
C ASP A 61 -6.80 -13.65 -4.07
N PHE A 62 -6.57 -12.78 -5.07
CA PHE A 62 -6.62 -11.33 -4.89
C PHE A 62 -7.96 -10.84 -4.33
N ASP A 63 -9.07 -11.53 -4.63
CA ASP A 63 -10.40 -11.07 -4.21
C ASP A 63 -10.63 -11.20 -2.71
N LYS A 64 -9.83 -12.03 -2.03
CA LYS A 64 -9.87 -12.19 -0.57
C LYS A 64 -8.67 -11.57 0.12
N ILE A 65 -7.48 -11.83 -0.40
CA ILE A 65 -6.23 -11.39 0.20
C ILE A 65 -5.39 -10.74 -0.89
N GLY A 66 -5.27 -9.43 -0.83
CA GLY A 66 -4.54 -8.70 -1.83
C GLY A 66 -4.39 -7.23 -1.48
N PHE A 67 -3.68 -6.51 -2.33
CA PHE A 67 -3.45 -5.09 -2.15
C PHE A 67 -3.19 -4.44 -3.50
N GLY A 68 -3.98 -3.41 -3.81
CA GLY A 68 -3.64 -2.48 -4.87
C GLY A 68 -3.03 -1.24 -4.26
N LEU A 69 -1.92 -0.75 -4.77
CA LEU A 69 -1.32 0.49 -4.27
C LEU A 69 -0.68 1.32 -5.38
N ILE A 70 -0.54 2.61 -5.12
CA ILE A 70 0.19 3.55 -5.93
C ILE A 70 1.11 4.35 -5.02
N THR A 71 2.41 4.25 -5.20
CA THR A 71 3.37 5.13 -4.55
C THR A 71 3.44 6.45 -5.32
N LEU A 72 2.90 7.53 -4.73
CA LEU A 72 2.84 8.85 -5.35
C LEU A 72 4.16 9.60 -5.20
N ARG A 73 4.81 9.44 -4.07
CA ARG A 73 6.14 9.97 -3.74
C ARG A 73 6.81 9.13 -2.67
N ASN A 74 8.13 9.09 -2.73
CA ASN A 74 8.94 8.39 -1.75
C ASN A 74 10.34 9.03 -1.70
N GLY A 75 11.01 8.93 -0.56
CA GLY A 75 12.44 9.16 -0.42
C GLY A 75 13.23 7.87 -0.66
N ASN A 76 14.52 7.92 -0.35
CA ASN A 76 15.37 6.74 -0.41
C ASN A 76 16.44 6.83 0.70
N ARG A 77 16.35 5.94 1.68
CA ARG A 77 17.29 5.92 2.82
C ARG A 77 18.71 5.50 2.40
N ASN A 78 18.82 4.77 1.30
CA ASN A 78 20.06 4.19 0.81
C ASN A 78 20.71 5.02 -0.30
N ASN A 79 20.09 6.12 -0.72
CA ASN A 79 20.58 6.97 -1.80
C ASN A 79 20.43 8.46 -1.44
N GLU A 80 21.56 9.09 -1.09
CA GLU A 80 21.62 10.49 -0.69
C GLU A 80 21.21 11.50 -1.79
N LYS A 81 21.09 11.07 -3.03
CA LYS A 81 20.54 11.87 -4.15
C LYS A 81 19.10 12.31 -3.83
N TYR A 82 18.32 11.47 -3.13
CA TYR A 82 16.90 11.70 -2.84
C TYR A 82 16.70 12.14 -1.38
N LYS A 83 16.41 13.43 -1.20
CA LYS A 83 16.39 14.08 0.12
C LYS A 83 15.05 14.00 0.86
N LYS A 84 13.98 13.49 0.22
CA LYS A 84 12.68 13.31 0.90
C LYS A 84 12.81 12.30 2.04
N VAL A 85 12.24 12.63 3.18
CA VAL A 85 12.21 11.77 4.39
C VAL A 85 10.84 11.11 4.61
N TYR A 86 9.94 11.26 3.66
CA TYR A 86 8.55 10.84 3.71
C TYR A 86 8.15 10.11 2.43
N ALA A 87 7.05 9.37 2.54
CA ALA A 87 6.34 8.74 1.42
C ALA A 87 4.85 9.07 1.49
N GLU A 88 4.19 9.01 0.34
CA GLU A 88 2.74 9.05 0.21
C GLU A 88 2.30 7.98 -0.78
N LYS A 89 1.29 7.21 -0.38
CA LYS A 89 0.69 6.18 -1.20
C LYS A 89 -0.84 6.29 -1.19
N LEU A 90 -1.46 5.82 -2.23
CA LEU A 90 -2.86 5.40 -2.23
C LEU A 90 -2.91 3.87 -2.23
N LEU A 91 -3.81 3.34 -1.43
CA LEU A 91 -4.01 1.92 -1.26
C LEU A 91 -5.46 1.59 -1.58
N PHE A 92 -5.71 0.37 -2.01
CA PHE A 92 -7.01 -0.08 -2.46
C PHE A 92 -7.29 -1.48 -1.93
N LEU A 93 -8.46 -1.61 -1.33
CA LEU A 93 -9.06 -2.90 -0.96
C LEU A 93 -10.50 -2.94 -1.45
N ARG A 94 -10.92 -4.08 -2.00
CA ARG A 94 -12.31 -4.35 -2.33
C ARG A 94 -13.14 -4.62 -1.09
N ASP A 95 -14.46 -4.63 -1.25
CA ASP A 95 -15.39 -5.06 -0.22
C ASP A 95 -15.05 -6.47 0.30
N ASP A 96 -15.11 -6.68 1.61
CA ASP A 96 -14.79 -7.96 2.29
C ASP A 96 -13.36 -8.50 2.04
N MET A 97 -12.45 -7.63 1.59
CA MET A 97 -11.05 -7.98 1.32
C MET A 97 -10.16 -7.67 2.53
N MET A 98 -9.03 -8.36 2.64
CA MET A 98 -8.02 -8.09 3.65
C MET A 98 -6.61 -7.97 3.08
N ALA A 99 -5.77 -7.19 3.76
CA ALA A 99 -4.32 -7.20 3.58
C ALA A 99 -3.65 -7.78 4.83
N PRO A 100 -2.62 -8.64 4.67
CA PRO A 100 -2.09 -9.48 5.74
C PRO A 100 -1.48 -8.73 6.92
N MET A 101 -1.54 -9.37 8.09
CA MET A 101 -0.92 -8.92 9.35
C MET A 101 0.59 -8.72 9.17
N HIS A 102 1.06 -7.51 9.43
CA HIS A 102 2.47 -7.14 9.38
C HIS A 102 2.79 -5.97 10.30
N PHE A 103 4.08 -5.70 10.50
CA PHE A 103 4.59 -4.45 11.08
C PHE A 103 5.78 -3.92 10.28
N HIS A 104 6.17 -2.70 10.58
CA HIS A 104 7.38 -2.06 10.02
C HIS A 104 8.47 -1.93 11.07
N TRP A 105 9.71 -2.24 10.68
CA TRP A 105 10.86 -2.13 11.57
C TRP A 105 11.20 -0.68 11.92
N PHE A 106 11.06 0.23 10.94
CA PHE A 106 11.61 1.57 11.03
C PHE A 106 10.59 2.68 10.83
N LYS A 107 9.65 2.53 9.87
CA LYS A 107 8.73 3.62 9.53
C LYS A 107 7.54 3.67 10.49
N SER A 108 7.14 4.89 10.84
CA SER A 108 5.77 5.18 11.27
C SER A 108 4.95 5.62 10.07
N GLU A 109 3.64 5.38 10.14
CA GLU A 109 2.72 5.75 9.08
C GLU A 109 1.36 6.18 9.63
N ASP A 110 0.73 7.13 8.95
CA ASP A 110 -0.69 7.43 9.12
C ASP A 110 -1.48 6.73 8.03
N ILE A 111 -2.45 5.92 8.44
CA ILE A 111 -3.43 5.25 7.57
C ILE A 111 -4.74 6.02 7.65
N ILE A 112 -5.20 6.51 6.52
CA ILE A 112 -6.32 7.44 6.42
C ILE A 112 -7.37 6.83 5.50
N ASN A 113 -8.62 6.69 5.95
CA ASN A 113 -9.71 6.36 5.04
C ASN A 113 -10.03 7.59 4.17
N ARG A 114 -9.68 7.55 2.88
CA ARG A 114 -9.90 8.66 1.93
C ARG A 114 -11.27 8.66 1.29
N GLY A 115 -12.01 7.54 1.40
CA GLY A 115 -13.36 7.43 0.89
C GLY A 115 -13.75 6.02 0.46
N GLY A 116 -14.98 5.84 0.10
CA GLY A 116 -15.59 4.56 -0.18
C GLY A 116 -16.17 3.93 1.08
N GLY A 117 -15.91 2.64 1.29
CA GLY A 117 -16.44 1.88 2.40
C GLY A 117 -15.77 2.17 3.75
N THR A 118 -15.95 1.26 4.68
CA THR A 118 -15.41 1.34 6.04
C THR A 118 -14.14 0.51 6.17
N LEU A 119 -13.05 1.14 6.59
CA LEU A 119 -11.79 0.47 6.86
C LEU A 119 -11.76 -0.02 8.33
N LEU A 120 -11.36 -1.27 8.53
CA LEU A 120 -11.14 -1.88 9.84
C LEU A 120 -9.67 -2.26 9.95
N ILE A 121 -9.01 -1.83 11.03
CA ILE A 121 -7.60 -2.15 11.26
C ILE A 121 -7.48 -2.97 12.53
N LYS A 122 -7.09 -4.25 12.39
CA LYS A 122 -6.78 -5.12 13.51
C LYS A 122 -5.38 -4.83 14.02
N VAL A 123 -5.21 -4.67 15.32
CA VAL A 123 -3.95 -4.21 15.91
C VAL A 123 -3.44 -5.10 17.04
N TYR A 124 -2.10 -5.26 17.09
CA TYR A 124 -1.38 -5.91 18.19
C TYR A 124 -0.04 -5.19 18.39
N ASN A 125 0.57 -5.35 19.57
CA ASN A 125 1.98 -5.07 19.76
C ASN A 125 2.83 -6.29 19.37
N ASP A 126 4.07 -6.07 18.96
CA ASP A 126 5.09 -7.12 18.85
C ASP A 126 5.48 -7.63 20.25
N ASP A 127 5.60 -8.95 20.42
CA ASP A 127 6.04 -9.58 21.67
C ASP A 127 7.58 -9.58 21.85
N GLY A 128 8.31 -8.98 20.89
CA GLY A 128 9.78 -8.97 20.83
C GLY A 128 10.41 -10.30 20.41
N LYS A 129 9.60 -11.30 20.05
CA LYS A 129 10.03 -12.63 19.57
C LYS A 129 9.47 -12.94 18.19
N GLY A 130 8.80 -11.96 17.57
CA GLY A 130 8.15 -12.06 16.27
C GLY A 130 6.71 -12.59 16.34
N GLY A 131 6.12 -12.64 17.53
CA GLY A 131 4.72 -13.01 17.80
C GLY A 131 3.86 -11.82 18.16
N LEU A 132 2.55 -12.08 18.37
CA LEU A 132 1.55 -11.10 18.76
C LEU A 132 1.44 -11.06 20.29
N ALA A 133 1.66 -9.87 20.90
CA ALA A 133 1.52 -9.69 22.34
C ALA A 133 0.04 -9.55 22.76
N ASP A 134 -0.31 -10.08 23.95
CA ASP A 134 -1.64 -9.93 24.56
C ASP A 134 -1.82 -8.59 25.31
N SER A 135 -0.83 -7.70 25.26
CA SER A 135 -0.88 -6.41 25.94
C SER A 135 -1.86 -5.45 25.25
N ASP A 136 -2.43 -4.53 26.02
CA ASP A 136 -3.24 -3.44 25.46
C ASP A 136 -2.42 -2.61 24.47
N VAL A 137 -3.05 -2.23 23.35
CA VAL A 137 -2.44 -1.48 22.25
C VAL A 137 -2.82 -0.01 22.37
N LEU A 138 -1.81 0.88 22.38
CA LEU A 138 -2.03 2.33 22.34
C LEU A 138 -2.38 2.73 20.91
N ILE A 139 -3.52 3.39 20.73
CA ILE A 139 -4.02 3.92 19.48
C ILE A 139 -3.87 5.45 19.48
N ASN A 140 -3.27 5.96 18.42
CA ASN A 140 -3.28 7.38 18.09
C ASN A 140 -4.15 7.58 16.86
N SER A 141 -5.23 8.32 16.98
CA SER A 141 -6.24 8.51 15.94
C SER A 141 -6.78 9.94 15.99
N ASP A 142 -6.60 10.69 14.90
CA ASP A 142 -7.14 12.04 14.74
C ASP A 142 -6.88 12.97 15.93
N GLY A 143 -5.64 12.95 16.47
CA GLY A 143 -5.20 13.81 17.56
C GLY A 143 -5.60 13.35 18.96
N ARG A 144 -6.24 12.18 19.12
CA ARG A 144 -6.52 11.56 20.44
C ARG A 144 -5.73 10.26 20.62
N SER A 145 -5.49 9.91 21.90
CA SER A 145 -4.85 8.66 22.27
C SER A 145 -5.76 7.87 23.22
N TYR A 146 -5.87 6.55 22.99
CA TYR A 146 -6.62 5.63 23.83
C TYR A 146 -6.07 4.21 23.71
N CYS A 147 -6.40 3.32 24.63
CA CYS A 147 -5.97 1.93 24.57
C CYS A 147 -7.11 1.01 24.14
N VAL A 148 -6.78 -0.02 23.39
CA VAL A 148 -7.67 -1.12 23.03
C VAL A 148 -7.03 -2.46 23.42
N LYS A 149 -7.83 -3.52 23.51
CA LYS A 149 -7.29 -4.87 23.73
C LYS A 149 -6.56 -5.36 22.49
N ALA A 150 -5.55 -6.20 22.68
CA ALA A 150 -4.90 -6.95 21.60
C ALA A 150 -5.95 -7.60 20.70
N GLY A 151 -5.78 -7.50 19.37
CA GLY A 151 -6.70 -8.04 18.36
C GLY A 151 -7.99 -7.25 18.14
N SER A 152 -8.13 -6.06 18.76
CA SER A 152 -9.25 -5.19 18.48
C SER A 152 -9.24 -4.67 17.05
N LEU A 153 -10.43 -4.49 16.47
CA LEU A 153 -10.63 -3.81 15.21
C LEU A 153 -10.88 -2.32 15.47
N VAL A 154 -9.98 -1.48 14.99
CA VAL A 154 -10.16 -0.02 14.96
C VAL A 154 -10.90 0.32 13.68
N LYS A 155 -12.08 0.93 13.82
CA LYS A 155 -12.94 1.33 12.70
C LYS A 155 -12.61 2.74 12.25
N LEU A 156 -12.40 2.92 10.95
CA LEU A 156 -12.15 4.21 10.31
C LEU A 156 -13.22 4.47 9.24
N LEU A 157 -14.03 5.48 9.46
CA LEU A 157 -14.95 6.03 8.47
C LEU A 157 -14.21 7.01 7.53
N PRO A 158 -14.76 7.37 6.36
CA PRO A 158 -14.15 8.34 5.48
C PRO A 158 -13.74 9.64 6.20
N GLY A 159 -12.47 10.01 6.09
CA GLY A 159 -11.83 11.14 6.75
C GLY A 159 -11.06 10.78 8.04
N GLU A 160 -11.38 9.65 8.69
CA GLU A 160 -10.70 9.23 9.92
C GLU A 160 -9.34 8.56 9.64
N SER A 161 -8.43 8.64 10.60
CA SER A 161 -7.08 8.11 10.50
C SER A 161 -6.58 7.44 11.77
N ILE A 162 -5.54 6.61 11.62
CA ILE A 162 -4.76 6.01 12.70
C ILE A 162 -3.28 6.16 12.40
N THR A 163 -2.47 6.47 13.43
CA THR A 163 -1.01 6.38 13.34
C THR A 163 -0.56 4.98 13.78
N ILE A 164 0.19 4.31 12.93
CA ILE A 164 0.84 3.03 13.21
C ILE A 164 2.32 3.30 13.49
N TRP A 165 2.80 2.82 14.62
CA TRP A 165 4.19 2.95 15.04
C TRP A 165 5.03 1.74 14.63
N PRO A 166 6.36 1.86 14.53
CA PRO A 166 7.25 0.70 14.36
C PRO A 166 6.94 -0.40 15.36
N HIS A 167 7.02 -1.66 14.95
CA HIS A 167 6.68 -2.84 15.74
C HIS A 167 5.21 -2.97 16.20
N GLN A 168 4.32 -2.15 15.66
CA GLN A 168 2.89 -2.32 15.86
C GLN A 168 2.30 -3.14 14.72
N TYR A 169 1.93 -4.38 15.00
CA TYR A 169 1.26 -5.25 14.04
C TYR A 169 -0.10 -4.69 13.66
N HIS A 170 -0.37 -4.69 12.38
CA HIS A 170 -1.65 -4.26 11.83
C HIS A 170 -2.06 -5.11 10.61
N GLU A 171 -3.36 -5.26 10.45
CA GLU A 171 -4.02 -6.00 9.37
C GLU A 171 -5.21 -5.18 8.90
N PHE A 172 -5.32 -4.97 7.59
CA PHE A 172 -6.42 -4.20 7.03
C PHE A 172 -7.57 -5.11 6.63
N HIS A 173 -8.79 -4.67 6.92
CA HIS A 173 -10.03 -5.28 6.46
C HIS A 173 -10.97 -4.22 5.92
N VAL A 174 -11.81 -4.59 4.98
CA VAL A 174 -12.98 -3.80 4.60
C VAL A 174 -14.21 -4.41 5.25
N GLU A 175 -15.05 -3.57 5.89
CA GLU A 175 -16.28 -4.02 6.50
C GLU A 175 -17.21 -4.58 5.42
N PRO A 176 -17.64 -5.87 5.51
CA PRO A 176 -18.46 -6.50 4.48
C PRO A 176 -19.74 -5.72 4.17
N GLY A 177 -20.02 -5.48 2.89
CA GLY A 177 -21.18 -4.73 2.40
C GLY A 177 -21.03 -3.21 2.47
N SER A 178 -19.83 -2.70 2.85
CA SER A 178 -19.58 -1.24 2.87
C SER A 178 -19.04 -0.69 1.55
N GLY A 179 -18.59 -1.57 0.64
CA GLY A 179 -17.97 -1.21 -0.64
C GLY A 179 -16.45 -1.09 -0.55
N SER A 180 -15.80 -0.92 -1.70
CA SER A 180 -14.34 -0.76 -1.78
C SER A 180 -13.86 0.50 -1.07
N VAL A 181 -12.63 0.47 -0.54
CA VAL A 181 -12.04 1.60 0.22
C VAL A 181 -10.81 2.14 -0.50
N LEU A 182 -10.78 3.46 -0.64
CA LEU A 182 -9.57 4.21 -0.99
C LEU A 182 -8.88 4.66 0.29
N ILE A 183 -7.64 4.23 0.46
CA ILE A 183 -6.83 4.50 1.67
C ILE A 183 -5.66 5.41 1.27
N GLY A 184 -5.36 6.40 2.09
CA GLY A 184 -4.13 7.17 2.02
C GLY A 184 -3.12 6.66 3.06
N GLU A 185 -1.88 6.50 2.66
CA GLU A 185 -0.75 6.30 3.57
C GLU A 185 0.17 7.50 3.48
N VAL A 186 0.47 8.12 4.60
CA VAL A 186 1.53 9.11 4.75
C VAL A 186 2.53 8.55 5.75
N SER A 187 3.76 8.33 5.30
CA SER A 187 4.75 7.64 6.12
C SER A 187 6.15 8.24 6.01
N GLN A 188 7.07 7.78 6.83
CA GLN A 188 8.49 7.93 6.56
C GLN A 188 8.84 7.16 5.27
N CYS A 189 10.09 7.35 4.75
CA CYS A 189 10.54 6.65 3.54
C CYS A 189 10.24 5.16 3.61
N ASN A 190 9.61 4.67 2.55
CA ASN A 190 9.24 3.27 2.39
C ASN A 190 10.34 2.49 1.65
N ASP A 191 10.64 1.30 2.14
CA ASP A 191 11.44 0.29 1.45
C ASP A 191 10.81 -1.09 1.71
N ASP A 192 9.93 -1.53 0.83
CA ASP A 192 9.16 -2.76 0.99
C ASP A 192 10.02 -4.04 1.01
N ASN A 193 11.29 -3.95 0.60
CA ASN A 193 12.20 -5.09 0.60
C ASN A 193 12.77 -5.38 1.99
N ILE A 194 12.89 -4.37 2.87
CA ILE A 194 13.60 -4.50 4.14
C ILE A 194 12.80 -4.06 5.37
N ASP A 195 11.72 -3.29 5.19
CA ASP A 195 10.98 -2.68 6.32
C ASP A 195 9.72 -3.46 6.74
N ASN A 196 9.25 -4.40 5.92
CA ASN A 196 8.07 -5.20 6.22
C ASN A 196 8.40 -6.50 6.95
N ARG A 197 7.67 -6.79 8.03
CA ARG A 197 7.68 -8.07 8.73
C ARG A 197 6.25 -8.64 8.72
N PHE A 198 5.98 -9.54 7.79
CA PHE A 198 4.71 -10.28 7.79
C PHE A 198 4.67 -11.29 8.94
N TYR A 199 3.50 -11.43 9.56
CA TYR A 199 3.29 -12.42 10.62
C TYR A 199 3.33 -13.84 10.05
N GLU A 200 2.66 -14.07 8.92
CA GLU A 200 2.73 -15.31 8.17
C GLU A 200 3.88 -15.25 7.15
N ASP A 201 4.42 -16.43 6.78
CA ASP A 201 5.47 -16.53 5.76
C ASP A 201 4.84 -16.47 4.36
N ILE A 202 4.71 -15.24 3.84
CA ILE A 202 4.10 -14.96 2.55
C ILE A 202 5.04 -14.12 1.67
N GLY A 203 4.82 -14.20 0.34
CA GLY A 203 5.54 -13.38 -0.63
C GLY A 203 5.11 -11.92 -0.60
N ARG A 204 5.91 -11.03 -1.23
CA ARG A 204 5.54 -9.62 -1.43
C ARG A 204 5.05 -9.35 -2.86
N PHE A 205 5.68 -9.97 -3.85
CA PHE A 205 5.38 -9.79 -5.26
C PHE A 205 4.85 -11.10 -5.85
N PRO A 206 3.74 -11.07 -6.62
CA PRO A 206 3.23 -12.25 -7.31
C PRO A 206 4.10 -12.60 -8.51
N GLU A 207 4.08 -13.87 -8.92
CA GLU A 207 4.46 -14.25 -10.27
C GLU A 207 3.37 -13.81 -11.26
N ILE A 208 3.75 -13.18 -12.38
CA ILE A 208 2.83 -12.65 -13.37
C ILE A 208 2.81 -13.55 -14.61
N GLU A 209 1.61 -14.05 -14.95
CA GLU A 209 1.34 -14.71 -16.23
C GLU A 209 0.92 -13.64 -17.25
N GLU A 210 1.73 -13.46 -18.30
CA GLU A 210 1.52 -12.44 -19.34
C GLU A 210 0.51 -12.94 -20.39
N ASP A 211 -0.77 -12.90 -20.06
CA ASP A 211 -1.89 -13.28 -20.93
C ASP A 211 -2.48 -12.08 -21.70
N GLU A 212 -2.05 -10.86 -21.40
CA GLU A 212 -2.46 -9.60 -22.02
C GLU A 212 -1.30 -8.60 -22.00
N GLU A 213 -1.31 -7.59 -22.86
CA GLU A 213 -0.38 -6.48 -22.79
C GLU A 213 -0.64 -5.62 -21.53
N PRO A 214 0.40 -5.12 -20.86
CA PRO A 214 0.22 -4.29 -19.68
C PRO A 214 -0.50 -2.96 -20.01
N TYR A 215 -1.57 -2.67 -19.29
CA TYR A 215 -2.27 -1.39 -19.35
C TYR A 215 -1.42 -0.26 -18.74
N ARG A 216 -0.82 -0.52 -17.59
CA ARG A 216 0.20 0.31 -16.91
C ARG A 216 1.36 -0.60 -16.53
N LEU A 217 2.58 -0.06 -16.49
CA LEU A 217 3.70 -0.78 -15.89
C LEU A 217 3.65 -0.67 -14.37
N LEU A 218 3.97 -1.77 -13.70
CA LEU A 218 4.19 -1.77 -12.27
C LEU A 218 5.53 -1.10 -11.92
N CYS A 219 5.69 -0.67 -10.68
CA CYS A 219 6.85 0.09 -10.22
C CYS A 219 8.20 -0.63 -10.39
N ASN A 220 8.19 -1.96 -10.51
CA ASN A 220 9.36 -2.82 -10.74
C ASN A 220 9.56 -3.22 -12.22
N GLU A 221 8.74 -2.70 -13.15
CA GLU A 221 8.77 -3.07 -14.57
C GLU A 221 9.30 -1.95 -15.48
N TYR A 222 9.65 -0.79 -14.94
CA TYR A 222 10.04 0.35 -15.76
C TYR A 222 11.32 0.07 -16.55
N PRO A 223 11.35 0.44 -17.84
CA PRO A 223 12.55 0.29 -18.65
C PRO A 223 13.67 1.20 -18.13
N VAL A 224 14.90 0.76 -18.34
CA VAL A 224 16.09 1.59 -18.10
C VAL A 224 16.01 2.85 -18.96
N ALA A 225 16.42 3.99 -18.38
CA ALA A 225 16.47 5.25 -19.12
C ALA A 225 17.38 5.12 -20.34
N LYS A 226 16.90 5.59 -21.48
CA LYS A 226 17.74 5.70 -22.68
C LYS A 226 18.52 7.01 -22.57
N GLY A 227 19.83 6.91 -22.73
CA GLY A 227 20.77 8.05 -22.74
C GLY A 227 20.54 9.02 -23.90
#